data_5575614cbdfea6d0b3dcc507d1a096a9
#
_entry.id   5575614cbdfea6d0b3dcc507d1a096a9
#
_cell.length_a   1.000
_cell.length_b   1.000
_cell.length_c   1.000
_cell.angle_alpha   90.00
_cell.angle_beta   90.00
_cell.angle_gamma   90.00
#
_symmetry.space_group_name_H-M   'P 1'
#
loop_
_entity.id
_entity.type
_entity.pdbx_description
1 polymer ?
#
loop_
_entity_poly.entity_id
_entity_poly.type
_entity_poly.pdbx_seq_one_letter_code
_entity_poly.pdbx_strand_id
1 'polypeptide(L)'
;MQKAGQQGELPLQSHKAVIEKIPDNILTEFENATDSAVIETGVHKFVEWVRSGKLEIKAYPGERLHAKVYIMTFNEGFMDKGRVITGSSNLTQSGLQDNLEFNVELKNRADYDFAIAKFNELWAVAVDVAKPYEDTIVNRSPFAHFTPYELYLKFLYEYFRDELNRPDQLEDIYVPDGFKRLKYQEEAVLSARKVLQEYGGLFLSDVVGLGKTYMAALLAQQLDGRSLVIAPPHLLDMHNRGSWPNVFGDFRVPHTDFESIGKLEDLLERDVSKYANVFIDESHRFRTETNQTYEMLAQICRGKRVILVSATPLNNTPRDILSQVKLFQNGKNSTIPNVRNLEAFFTRLEKRLNGLDRQADREQYFATVQANAKETREQILKYLMIRRTRGEIMKYYGEDLTLQGLKFPDVSDPQPLFYKFNKTENDIFIETVRLITRDFTYARYKPLSYYEGKREQREIQSQQNLAKFMKILLIKRLESSFH
;
A
#
# COMPACT_ATOMS: atom_id res chain seq x y z
N MET A 1 -24.21 64.63 -12.22
CA MET A 1 -25.41 63.80 -12.38
C MET A 1 -24.97 62.35 -12.39
N GLN A 2 -25.06 61.69 -11.22
CA GLN A 2 -24.71 60.29 -11.00
C GLN A 2 -25.90 59.44 -11.43
N LYS A 3 -25.66 58.47 -12.33
CA LYS A 3 -26.61 57.37 -12.58
C LYS A 3 -26.42 56.34 -11.44
N ALA A 4 -27.42 56.26 -10.58
CA ALA A 4 -27.54 55.13 -9.64
C ALA A 4 -27.78 53.85 -10.47
N GLY A 5 -26.88 52.90 -10.34
CA GLY A 5 -27.02 51.55 -10.91
C GLY A 5 -28.16 50.85 -10.15
N GLN A 6 -29.15 50.40 -10.88
CA GLN A 6 -30.11 49.42 -10.42
C GLN A 6 -29.36 48.14 -10.12
N GLN A 7 -29.21 47.80 -8.82
CA GLN A 7 -28.91 46.42 -8.42
C GLN A 7 -30.15 45.59 -8.80
N GLY A 8 -30.06 44.82 -9.85
CA GLY A 8 -31.09 43.83 -10.16
C GLY A 8 -31.13 42.80 -9.02
N GLU A 9 -32.26 42.69 -8.35
CA GLU A 9 -32.56 41.58 -7.48
C GLU A 9 -32.41 40.29 -8.29
N LEU A 10 -31.45 39.44 -7.90
CA LEU A 10 -31.32 38.10 -8.45
C LEU A 10 -32.61 37.32 -8.14
N PRO A 11 -33.24 36.67 -9.12
CA PRO A 11 -34.51 35.98 -8.88
C PRO A 11 -34.31 34.87 -7.84
N LEU A 12 -35.18 34.89 -6.80
CA LEU A 12 -35.32 33.83 -5.82
C LEU A 12 -35.45 32.49 -6.57
N GLN A 13 -34.65 31.50 -6.19
CA GLN A 13 -34.81 30.14 -6.71
C GLN A 13 -36.23 29.66 -6.34
N SER A 14 -36.92 29.03 -7.29
CA SER A 14 -38.24 28.48 -6.97
C SER A 14 -38.10 27.40 -5.89
N HIS A 15 -39.12 27.28 -5.02
CA HIS A 15 -39.15 26.22 -3.98
C HIS A 15 -38.87 24.83 -4.57
N LYS A 16 -39.37 24.59 -5.78
CA LYS A 16 -39.15 23.35 -6.53
C LYS A 16 -37.69 23.13 -6.86
N ALA A 17 -36.95 24.15 -7.33
CA ALA A 17 -35.54 24.05 -7.68
C ALA A 17 -34.62 23.81 -6.45
N VAL A 18 -35.03 24.31 -5.27
CA VAL A 18 -34.31 24.03 -4.02
C VAL A 18 -34.50 22.57 -3.62
N ILE A 19 -35.71 22.05 -3.67
CA ILE A 19 -36.05 20.66 -3.31
C ILE A 19 -35.41 19.67 -4.26
N GLU A 20 -35.34 19.94 -5.56
CA GLU A 20 -34.76 19.05 -6.59
C GLU A 20 -33.25 18.81 -6.44
N LYS A 21 -32.49 19.72 -5.82
CA LYS A 21 -31.05 19.60 -5.61
C LYS A 21 -30.66 18.80 -4.36
N ILE A 22 -31.58 18.60 -3.44
CA ILE A 22 -31.30 17.95 -2.16
C ILE A 22 -30.88 16.49 -2.31
N PRO A 23 -31.57 15.66 -3.12
CA PRO A 23 -31.19 14.26 -3.31
C PRO A 23 -29.76 14.06 -3.74
N ASP A 24 -29.30 14.85 -4.72
CA ASP A 24 -27.96 14.72 -5.28
C ASP A 24 -26.87 15.05 -4.25
N ASN A 25 -27.07 16.08 -3.44
CA ASN A 25 -26.14 16.46 -2.38
C ASN A 25 -26.04 15.38 -1.30
N ILE A 26 -27.17 14.82 -0.87
CA ILE A 26 -27.21 13.76 0.13
C ILE A 26 -26.51 12.49 -0.38
N LEU A 27 -26.79 12.06 -1.61
CA LEU A 27 -26.18 10.89 -2.20
C LEU A 27 -24.66 11.07 -2.33
N THR A 28 -24.18 12.25 -2.74
CA THR A 28 -22.75 12.56 -2.82
C THR A 28 -22.06 12.53 -1.45
N GLU A 29 -22.72 12.99 -0.37
CA GLU A 29 -22.17 12.89 0.98
C GLU A 29 -22.06 11.44 1.44
N PHE A 30 -23.04 10.59 1.12
CA PHE A 30 -22.97 9.16 1.44
C PHE A 30 -21.89 8.42 0.66
N GLU A 31 -21.67 8.77 -0.61
CA GLU A 31 -20.59 8.19 -1.42
C GLU A 31 -19.19 8.48 -0.86
N ASN A 32 -19.03 9.61 -0.17
CA ASN A 32 -17.76 10.01 0.44
C ASN A 32 -17.60 9.61 1.91
N ALA A 33 -18.66 9.08 2.55
CA ALA A 33 -18.62 8.67 3.93
C ALA A 33 -17.86 7.33 4.11
N THR A 34 -17.16 7.19 5.24
CA THR A 34 -16.51 5.92 5.58
C THR A 34 -17.54 4.94 6.13
N ASP A 35 -17.54 3.71 5.63
CA ASP A 35 -18.42 2.64 6.12
C ASP A 35 -18.05 2.24 7.54
N SER A 36 -18.87 2.62 8.51
CA SER A 36 -18.69 2.24 9.90
C SER A 36 -20.03 2.18 10.65
N ALA A 37 -20.11 1.29 11.63
CA ALA A 37 -21.29 1.16 12.49
C ALA A 37 -21.64 2.47 13.26
N VAL A 38 -20.66 3.33 13.48
CA VAL A 38 -20.84 4.64 14.14
C VAL A 38 -21.61 5.59 13.23
N ILE A 39 -21.23 5.66 11.95
CA ILE A 39 -21.90 6.50 10.96
C ILE A 39 -23.32 5.99 10.72
N GLU A 40 -23.51 4.69 10.58
CA GLU A 40 -24.82 4.06 10.45
C GLU A 40 -25.77 4.43 11.60
N THR A 41 -25.30 4.25 12.84
CA THR A 41 -26.04 4.65 14.04
C THR A 41 -26.39 6.15 14.01
N GLY A 42 -25.46 6.98 13.54
CA GLY A 42 -25.66 8.42 13.36
C GLY A 42 -26.78 8.75 12.36
N VAL A 43 -26.79 8.08 11.21
CA VAL A 43 -27.82 8.24 10.16
C VAL A 43 -29.20 7.84 10.68
N HIS A 44 -29.33 6.69 11.34
CA HIS A 44 -30.58 6.25 11.93
C HIS A 44 -31.10 7.25 12.97
N LYS A 45 -30.24 7.76 13.83
CA LYS A 45 -30.58 8.77 14.84
C LYS A 45 -31.01 10.10 14.21
N PHE A 46 -30.35 10.49 13.11
CA PHE A 46 -30.71 11.67 12.34
C PHE A 46 -32.13 11.54 11.78
N VAL A 47 -32.45 10.44 11.13
CA VAL A 47 -33.80 10.16 10.60
C VAL A 47 -34.85 10.14 11.72
N GLU A 48 -34.54 9.51 12.87
CA GLU A 48 -35.42 9.51 14.04
C GLU A 48 -35.70 10.92 14.55
N TRP A 49 -34.69 11.78 14.62
CA TRP A 49 -34.87 13.17 15.07
C TRP A 49 -35.71 14.00 14.11
N VAL A 50 -35.54 13.81 12.79
CA VAL A 50 -36.37 14.45 11.77
C VAL A 50 -37.83 13.97 11.90
N ARG A 51 -38.07 12.67 12.02
CA ARG A 51 -39.42 12.09 12.19
C ARG A 51 -40.13 12.51 13.47
N SER A 52 -39.38 12.61 14.56
CA SER A 52 -39.92 13.02 15.86
C SER A 52 -40.09 14.53 16.02
N GLY A 53 -39.68 15.32 15.01
CA GLY A 53 -39.71 16.79 15.09
C GLY A 53 -38.66 17.38 16.06
N LYS A 54 -37.70 16.58 16.52
CA LYS A 54 -36.59 17.09 17.33
C LYS A 54 -35.56 17.86 16.49
N LEU A 55 -35.52 17.59 15.20
CA LEU A 55 -34.68 18.26 14.22
C LEU A 55 -35.55 18.77 13.08
N GLU A 56 -35.56 20.08 12.90
CA GLU A 56 -36.18 20.75 11.76
C GLU A 56 -35.12 21.28 10.82
N ILE A 57 -35.29 21.08 9.52
CA ILE A 57 -34.35 21.49 8.50
C ILE A 57 -35.06 22.31 7.45
N LYS A 58 -34.56 23.51 7.18
CA LYS A 58 -35.07 24.38 6.13
C LYS A 58 -33.97 24.90 5.24
N ALA A 59 -34.27 25.07 3.97
CA ALA A 59 -33.38 25.68 3.00
C ALA A 59 -33.81 27.08 2.64
N TYR A 60 -32.91 28.06 2.74
CA TYR A 60 -33.20 29.44 2.36
C TYR A 60 -33.13 29.61 0.84
N PRO A 61 -34.19 30.05 0.17
CA PRO A 61 -34.26 30.09 -1.28
C PRO A 61 -33.66 31.35 -1.90
N GLY A 62 -33.10 32.26 -1.12
CA GLY A 62 -32.51 33.50 -1.58
C GLY A 62 -31.03 33.35 -2.06
N GLU A 63 -30.32 34.46 -2.00
CA GLU A 63 -28.89 34.50 -2.28
C GLU A 63 -28.11 33.53 -1.37
N ARG A 64 -26.84 33.18 -1.79
CA ARG A 64 -26.02 32.26 -1.02
C ARG A 64 -25.82 32.73 0.42
N LEU A 65 -26.53 32.12 1.34
CA LEU A 65 -26.36 32.33 2.78
C LEU A 65 -25.04 31.68 3.21
N HIS A 66 -24.05 32.50 3.55
CA HIS A 66 -22.72 32.00 3.94
C HIS A 66 -22.42 32.21 5.44
N ALA A 67 -23.46 32.53 6.24
CA ALA A 67 -23.32 32.71 7.66
C ALA A 67 -23.14 31.37 8.39
N LYS A 68 -22.16 31.28 9.28
CA LYS A 68 -21.95 30.18 10.21
C LYS A 68 -22.22 30.69 11.61
N VAL A 69 -23.44 30.46 12.05
CA VAL A 69 -23.94 30.98 13.32
C VAL A 69 -24.63 29.85 14.08
N TYR A 70 -24.24 29.66 15.32
CA TYR A 70 -24.83 28.71 16.24
C TYR A 70 -25.51 29.50 17.35
N ILE A 71 -26.81 29.34 17.50
CA ILE A 71 -27.60 30.02 18.52
C ILE A 71 -28.09 28.97 19.52
N MET A 72 -27.63 29.09 20.75
CA MET A 72 -28.03 28.22 21.86
C MET A 72 -29.01 28.98 22.76
N THR A 73 -30.23 28.47 22.92
CA THR A 73 -31.25 29.01 23.83
C THR A 73 -31.25 28.15 25.10
N PHE A 74 -31.16 28.80 26.26
CA PHE A 74 -31.18 28.14 27.55
C PHE A 74 -32.60 27.98 28.06
N ASN A 75 -32.80 26.98 28.90
CA ASN A 75 -34.09 26.73 29.53
C ASN A 75 -34.44 27.87 30.51
N GLU A 76 -35.70 28.01 30.83
CA GLU A 76 -36.17 28.94 31.85
C GLU A 76 -35.49 28.69 33.20
N GLY A 77 -35.02 29.77 33.85
CA GLY A 77 -34.30 29.70 35.11
C GLY A 77 -32.81 30.05 35.05
N PHE A 78 -32.23 30.17 33.87
CA PHE A 78 -30.88 30.69 33.72
C PHE A 78 -30.87 32.23 33.62
N MET A 79 -29.81 32.87 34.15
CA MET A 79 -29.67 34.34 34.10
C MET A 79 -29.50 34.82 32.64
N ASP A 80 -28.80 34.08 31.83
CA ASP A 80 -28.61 34.35 30.40
C ASP A 80 -29.69 33.61 29.59
N LYS A 81 -30.27 34.28 28.59
CA LYS A 81 -31.24 33.66 27.67
C LYS A 81 -30.62 32.66 26.71
N GLY A 82 -29.37 32.86 26.37
CA GLY A 82 -28.66 32.02 25.42
C GLY A 82 -27.29 32.54 25.04
N ARG A 83 -26.67 31.93 24.09
CA ARG A 83 -25.36 32.24 23.54
C ARG A 83 -25.35 32.17 22.03
N VAL A 84 -24.49 32.96 21.42
CA VAL A 84 -24.27 32.93 19.97
C VAL A 84 -22.81 32.66 19.68
N ILE A 85 -22.53 31.68 18.87
CA ILE A 85 -21.18 31.41 18.34
C ILE A 85 -21.21 31.71 16.84
N THR A 86 -20.29 32.51 16.38
CA THR A 86 -20.13 32.84 14.97
C THR A 86 -18.65 32.81 14.57
N GLY A 87 -18.34 32.44 13.33
CA GLY A 87 -16.96 32.37 12.85
C GLY A 87 -16.82 31.68 11.51
N SER A 88 -15.69 31.06 11.29
CA SER A 88 -15.38 30.38 10.04
C SER A 88 -15.80 28.90 10.01
N SER A 89 -16.04 28.28 11.16
CA SER A 89 -16.33 26.85 11.29
C SER A 89 -17.65 26.44 10.68
N ASN A 90 -17.63 25.48 9.79
CA ASN A 90 -18.81 24.73 9.37
C ASN A 90 -19.16 23.63 10.40
N LEU A 91 -20.44 23.21 10.43
CA LEU A 91 -20.86 22.05 11.24
C LEU A 91 -20.47 20.76 10.55
N THR A 92 -19.17 20.55 10.41
CA THR A 92 -18.52 19.34 9.86
C THR A 92 -17.43 18.88 10.82
N GLN A 93 -17.01 17.62 10.74
CA GLN A 93 -15.91 17.12 11.55
C GLN A 93 -14.64 17.94 11.32
N SER A 94 -14.30 18.22 10.06
CA SER A 94 -13.14 19.04 9.71
C SER A 94 -13.24 20.46 10.25
N GLY A 95 -14.41 21.10 10.19
CA GLY A 95 -14.62 22.45 10.70
C GLY A 95 -14.65 22.55 12.24
N LEU A 96 -14.97 21.44 12.94
CA LEU A 96 -15.04 21.41 14.40
C LEU A 96 -13.79 20.87 15.08
N GLN A 97 -12.99 20.02 14.40
CA GLN A 97 -11.87 19.30 15.01
C GLN A 97 -10.55 19.39 14.24
N ASP A 98 -10.58 19.41 12.90
CA ASP A 98 -9.37 19.18 12.10
C ASP A 98 -8.78 20.47 11.52
N ASN A 99 -9.60 21.49 11.23
CA ASN A 99 -9.16 22.75 10.64
C ASN A 99 -8.81 23.78 11.71
N LEU A 100 -7.89 24.68 11.38
CA LEU A 100 -7.64 25.87 12.18
C LEU A 100 -8.72 26.91 11.89
N GLU A 101 -9.71 27.01 12.79
CA GLU A 101 -10.88 27.86 12.65
C GLU A 101 -10.92 28.95 13.71
N PHE A 102 -11.53 30.09 13.36
CA PHE A 102 -11.69 31.19 14.27
C PHE A 102 -13.16 31.41 14.58
N ASN A 103 -13.57 31.18 15.84
CA ASN A 103 -14.93 31.35 16.32
C ASN A 103 -14.94 32.31 17.49
N VAL A 104 -16.02 33.11 17.57
CA VAL A 104 -16.27 34.06 18.65
C VAL A 104 -17.55 33.68 19.34
N GLU A 105 -17.48 33.60 20.68
CA GLU A 105 -18.68 33.44 21.51
C GLU A 105 -19.17 34.83 21.97
N LEU A 106 -20.40 35.19 21.61
CA LEU A 106 -21.10 36.40 22.03
C LEU A 106 -22.02 36.08 23.20
N LYS A 107 -21.78 36.75 24.33
CA LYS A 107 -22.47 36.47 25.62
C LYS A 107 -23.49 37.52 25.98
N ASN A 108 -23.55 38.66 25.27
CA ASN A 108 -24.48 39.74 25.54
C ASN A 108 -25.91 39.35 25.14
N ARG A 109 -26.86 39.75 25.97
CA ARG A 109 -28.30 39.56 25.70
C ARG A 109 -28.72 40.23 24.39
N ALA A 110 -28.19 41.42 24.09
CA ALA A 110 -28.50 42.13 22.85
C ALA A 110 -28.05 41.35 21.59
N ASP A 111 -26.87 40.71 21.63
CA ASP A 111 -26.37 39.92 20.55
C ASP A 111 -27.25 38.68 20.33
N TYR A 112 -27.67 38.03 21.42
CA TYR A 112 -28.59 36.89 21.34
C TYR A 112 -29.95 37.31 20.76
N ASP A 113 -30.55 38.38 21.29
CA ASP A 113 -31.87 38.86 20.85
C ASP A 113 -31.81 39.27 19.35
N PHE A 114 -30.72 39.87 18.89
CA PHE A 114 -30.52 40.19 17.48
C PHE A 114 -30.38 38.92 16.63
N ALA A 115 -29.52 37.97 17.04
CA ALA A 115 -29.28 36.76 16.28
C ALA A 115 -30.53 35.89 16.13
N ILE A 116 -31.29 35.71 17.22
CA ILE A 116 -32.54 34.93 17.21
C ILE A 116 -33.63 35.62 16.38
N ALA A 117 -33.73 36.95 16.45
CA ALA A 117 -34.66 37.67 15.61
C ALA A 117 -34.34 37.52 14.12
N LYS A 118 -33.05 37.62 13.75
CA LYS A 118 -32.59 37.45 12.38
C LYS A 118 -32.76 36.03 11.90
N PHE A 119 -32.48 35.04 12.76
CA PHE A 119 -32.74 33.63 12.46
C PHE A 119 -34.22 33.39 12.17
N ASN A 120 -35.13 33.90 13.01
CA ASN A 120 -36.56 33.73 12.85
C ASN A 120 -37.08 34.38 11.56
N GLU A 121 -36.56 35.55 11.19
CA GLU A 121 -36.86 36.20 9.90
C GLU A 121 -36.50 35.31 8.71
N LEU A 122 -35.28 34.76 8.70
CA LEU A 122 -34.85 33.85 7.67
C LEU A 122 -35.60 32.52 7.67
N TRP A 123 -35.88 31.99 8.86
CA TRP A 123 -36.63 30.74 9.07
C TRP A 123 -38.08 30.82 8.58
N ALA A 124 -38.70 31.95 8.69
CA ALA A 124 -40.08 32.17 8.26
C ALA A 124 -40.27 32.07 6.75
N VAL A 125 -39.23 32.46 5.97
CA VAL A 125 -39.25 32.39 4.48
C VAL A 125 -38.54 31.18 3.93
N ALA A 126 -37.87 30.41 4.77
CA ALA A 126 -37.16 29.20 4.37
C ALA A 126 -38.13 28.05 4.07
N VAL A 127 -37.76 27.24 3.10
CA VAL A 127 -38.51 26.06 2.61
C VAL A 127 -38.20 24.86 3.47
N ASP A 128 -39.25 24.19 3.97
CA ASP A 128 -39.07 22.92 4.69
C ASP A 128 -38.57 21.85 3.75
N VAL A 129 -37.44 21.24 4.10
CA VAL A 129 -36.78 20.20 3.34
C VAL A 129 -36.65 18.88 4.13
N ALA A 130 -37.23 18.80 5.31
CA ALA A 130 -37.15 17.62 6.18
C ALA A 130 -37.70 16.36 5.49
N LYS A 131 -38.87 16.45 4.84
CA LYS A 131 -39.44 15.33 4.08
C LYS A 131 -38.59 14.89 2.90
N PRO A 132 -38.13 15.79 2.01
CA PRO A 132 -37.17 15.40 0.94
C PRO A 132 -35.89 14.76 1.47
N TYR A 133 -35.34 15.18 2.59
CA TYR A 133 -34.23 14.54 3.26
C TYR A 133 -34.54 13.11 3.70
N GLU A 134 -35.64 12.95 4.42
CA GLU A 134 -36.13 11.67 4.90
C GLU A 134 -36.38 10.71 3.71
N ASP A 135 -37.15 11.16 2.71
CA ASP A 135 -37.47 10.34 1.53
C ASP A 135 -36.21 9.90 0.76
N THR A 136 -35.22 10.77 0.66
CA THR A 136 -33.95 10.42 -0.03
C THR A 136 -33.14 9.40 0.77
N ILE A 137 -33.02 9.60 2.08
CA ILE A 137 -32.27 8.66 2.93
C ILE A 137 -33.00 7.33 3.03
N VAL A 138 -34.32 7.33 3.26
CA VAL A 138 -35.10 6.12 3.53
C VAL A 138 -35.46 5.36 2.26
N ASN A 139 -35.73 6.03 1.14
CA ASN A 139 -36.30 5.39 -0.04
C ASN A 139 -35.38 5.37 -1.27
N ARG A 140 -34.36 6.24 -1.34
CA ARG A 140 -33.50 6.37 -2.53
C ARG A 140 -32.02 6.06 -2.27
N SER A 141 -31.58 6.11 -1.01
CA SER A 141 -30.21 5.76 -0.69
C SER A 141 -30.04 4.23 -0.58
N PRO A 142 -28.82 3.72 -0.68
CA PRO A 142 -28.51 2.32 -0.36
C PRO A 142 -28.98 1.90 1.03
N PHE A 143 -29.16 2.84 1.97
CA PHE A 143 -29.70 2.60 3.30
C PHE A 143 -31.21 2.31 3.33
N ALA A 144 -31.90 2.46 2.20
CA ALA A 144 -33.34 2.18 2.11
C ALA A 144 -33.68 0.73 2.42
N HIS A 145 -32.80 -0.17 2.07
CA HIS A 145 -33.02 -1.62 2.16
C HIS A 145 -31.91 -2.37 2.88
N PHE A 146 -30.74 -1.78 2.98
CA PHE A 146 -29.55 -2.37 3.61
C PHE A 146 -28.76 -1.29 4.33
N THR A 147 -28.24 -1.63 5.50
CA THR A 147 -27.29 -0.79 6.21
C THR A 147 -25.97 -0.74 5.44
N PRO A 148 -25.13 0.28 5.61
CA PRO A 148 -23.80 0.32 5.03
C PRO A 148 -22.97 -0.92 5.36
N TYR A 149 -23.13 -1.45 6.56
CA TYR A 149 -22.45 -2.67 6.99
C TYR A 149 -22.95 -3.91 6.23
N GLU A 150 -24.27 -4.04 6.02
CA GLU A 150 -24.82 -5.14 5.20
C GLU A 150 -24.41 -5.02 3.74
N LEU A 151 -24.36 -3.82 3.18
CA LEU A 151 -23.79 -3.58 1.85
C LEU A 151 -22.32 -3.95 1.79
N TYR A 152 -21.53 -3.57 2.79
CA TYR A 152 -20.13 -3.98 2.89
C TYR A 152 -19.99 -5.51 2.96
N LEU A 153 -20.80 -6.19 3.78
CA LEU A 153 -20.83 -7.65 3.82
C LEU A 153 -21.26 -8.26 2.47
N LYS A 154 -22.22 -7.64 1.78
CA LYS A 154 -22.62 -8.07 0.44
C LYS A 154 -21.50 -7.89 -0.57
N PHE A 155 -20.79 -6.76 -0.56
CA PHE A 155 -19.62 -6.58 -1.41
C PHE A 155 -18.51 -7.59 -1.10
N LEU A 156 -18.25 -7.87 0.17
CA LEU A 156 -17.33 -8.93 0.57
C LEU A 156 -17.79 -10.29 0.04
N TYR A 157 -19.08 -10.60 0.20
CA TYR A 157 -19.66 -11.86 -0.31
C TYR A 157 -19.52 -11.95 -1.84
N GLU A 158 -19.88 -10.90 -2.58
CA GLU A 158 -19.73 -10.89 -4.04
C GLU A 158 -18.26 -10.96 -4.49
N TYR A 159 -17.37 -10.29 -3.77
CA TYR A 159 -15.92 -10.35 -4.03
C TYR A 159 -15.36 -11.76 -3.81
N PHE A 160 -15.79 -12.43 -2.74
CA PHE A 160 -15.36 -13.79 -2.40
C PHE A 160 -16.32 -14.88 -2.88
N ARG A 161 -17.37 -14.51 -3.62
CA ARG A 161 -18.44 -15.43 -4.03
C ARG A 161 -17.91 -16.66 -4.77
N ASP A 162 -16.95 -16.46 -5.64
CA ASP A 162 -16.36 -17.54 -6.42
C ASP A 162 -15.54 -18.49 -5.53
N GLU A 163 -14.94 -17.99 -4.46
CA GLU A 163 -14.26 -18.83 -3.47
C GLU A 163 -15.24 -19.54 -2.54
N LEU A 164 -16.31 -18.84 -2.14
CA LEU A 164 -17.32 -19.40 -1.22
C LEU A 164 -18.21 -20.45 -1.89
N ASN A 165 -18.56 -20.24 -3.17
CA ASN A 165 -19.47 -21.10 -3.90
C ASN A 165 -18.79 -22.20 -4.73
N ARG A 166 -17.46 -22.19 -4.80
CA ARG A 166 -16.66 -23.19 -5.52
C ARG A 166 -15.51 -23.70 -4.64
N PRO A 167 -15.83 -24.43 -3.55
CA PRO A 167 -14.81 -25.11 -2.76
C PRO A 167 -13.96 -26.09 -3.59
N ASP A 168 -14.50 -26.54 -4.73
CA ASP A 168 -13.92 -27.60 -5.57
C ASP A 168 -13.17 -27.07 -6.81
N GLN A 169 -12.98 -25.74 -6.97
CA GLN A 169 -12.23 -25.17 -8.13
C GLN A 169 -10.76 -25.57 -8.20
N LEU A 170 -10.23 -26.14 -7.14
CA LEU A 170 -8.89 -26.70 -7.08
C LEU A 170 -8.87 -28.23 -7.24
N GLU A 171 -9.98 -28.86 -7.59
CA GLU A 171 -10.01 -30.32 -7.84
C GLU A 171 -9.16 -30.70 -9.06
N ASP A 172 -8.99 -29.80 -10.02
CA ASP A 172 -8.16 -30.01 -11.22
C ASP A 172 -6.66 -29.80 -10.97
N ILE A 173 -6.26 -29.43 -9.74
CA ILE A 173 -4.84 -29.29 -9.39
C ILE A 173 -4.22 -30.67 -9.16
N TYR A 174 -3.23 -31.00 -9.97
CA TYR A 174 -2.42 -32.17 -9.73
C TYR A 174 -1.39 -31.90 -8.63
N VAL A 175 -1.44 -32.70 -7.57
CA VAL A 175 -0.45 -32.72 -6.51
C VAL A 175 0.24 -34.09 -6.54
N PRO A 176 1.56 -34.17 -6.64
CA PRO A 176 2.31 -35.42 -6.73
C PRO A 176 2.12 -36.30 -5.49
N ASP A 177 2.23 -37.61 -5.65
CA ASP A 177 2.24 -38.54 -4.52
C ASP A 177 3.38 -38.19 -3.55
N GLY A 178 3.05 -38.15 -2.26
CA GLY A 178 3.97 -37.77 -1.17
C GLY A 178 4.03 -36.27 -0.88
N PHE A 179 3.46 -35.41 -1.70
CA PHE A 179 3.22 -34.01 -1.35
C PHE A 179 1.91 -33.84 -0.62
N LYS A 180 1.90 -32.95 0.35
CA LYS A 180 0.70 -32.68 1.14
C LYS A 180 -0.08 -31.53 0.55
N ARG A 181 -1.39 -31.72 0.42
CA ARG A 181 -2.31 -30.71 -0.04
C ARG A 181 -2.66 -29.80 1.15
N LEU A 182 -2.13 -28.59 1.19
CA LEU A 182 -2.25 -27.67 2.32
C LEU A 182 -3.19 -26.51 1.97
N LYS A 183 -4.26 -26.36 2.74
CA LYS A 183 -5.29 -25.34 2.51
C LYS A 183 -4.71 -23.94 2.35
N TYR A 184 -3.74 -23.56 3.18
CA TYR A 184 -3.13 -22.24 3.08
C TYR A 184 -2.42 -22.00 1.74
N GLN A 185 -1.87 -23.05 1.10
CA GLN A 185 -1.24 -22.95 -0.22
C GLN A 185 -2.29 -22.80 -1.32
N GLU A 186 -3.38 -23.55 -1.22
CA GLU A 186 -4.49 -23.47 -2.17
C GLU A 186 -5.15 -22.09 -2.15
N GLU A 187 -5.44 -21.55 -0.98
CA GLU A 187 -5.99 -20.20 -0.85
C GLU A 187 -5.02 -19.11 -1.34
N ALA A 188 -3.69 -19.33 -1.19
CA ALA A 188 -2.71 -18.44 -1.79
C ALA A 188 -2.78 -18.45 -3.32
N VAL A 189 -2.93 -19.61 -3.93
CA VAL A 189 -3.02 -19.75 -5.38
C VAL A 189 -4.28 -19.08 -5.91
N LEU A 190 -5.42 -19.25 -5.23
CA LEU A 190 -6.67 -18.56 -5.59
C LEU A 190 -6.53 -17.04 -5.51
N SER A 191 -5.97 -16.54 -4.40
CA SER A 191 -5.73 -15.11 -4.21
C SER A 191 -4.73 -14.58 -5.25
N ALA A 192 -3.66 -15.33 -5.54
CA ALA A 192 -2.67 -14.98 -6.56
C ALA A 192 -3.28 -14.87 -7.95
N ARG A 193 -4.16 -15.80 -8.32
CA ARG A 193 -4.85 -15.78 -9.61
C ARG A 193 -5.72 -14.52 -9.78
N LYS A 194 -6.46 -14.11 -8.73
CA LYS A 194 -7.24 -12.86 -8.75
C LYS A 194 -6.36 -11.65 -8.93
N VAL A 195 -5.30 -11.54 -8.14
CA VAL A 195 -4.35 -10.41 -8.22
C VAL A 195 -3.73 -10.33 -9.63
N LEU A 196 -3.36 -11.47 -10.23
CA LEU A 196 -2.83 -11.50 -11.60
C LEU A 196 -3.85 -11.03 -12.64
N GLN A 197 -5.11 -11.40 -12.50
CA GLN A 197 -6.17 -10.99 -13.42
C GLN A 197 -6.42 -9.49 -13.35
N GLU A 198 -6.36 -8.91 -12.15
CA GLU A 198 -6.66 -7.50 -11.93
C GLU A 198 -5.46 -6.58 -12.22
N TYR A 199 -4.26 -6.96 -11.78
CA TYR A 199 -3.07 -6.09 -11.83
C TYR A 199 -2.00 -6.54 -12.82
N GLY A 200 -2.11 -7.69 -13.44
CA GLY A 200 -1.13 -8.23 -14.38
C GLY A 200 0.15 -8.76 -13.74
N GLY A 201 0.32 -8.63 -12.45
CA GLY A 201 1.48 -9.15 -11.71
C GLY A 201 1.28 -9.13 -10.21
N LEU A 202 2.12 -9.90 -9.49
CA LEU A 202 2.07 -10.02 -8.04
C LEU A 202 3.42 -10.35 -7.41
N PHE A 203 3.49 -10.16 -6.09
CA PHE A 203 4.57 -10.69 -5.24
C PHE A 203 4.09 -11.93 -4.50
N LEU A 204 4.78 -13.05 -4.71
CA LEU A 204 4.64 -14.26 -3.91
C LEU A 204 5.73 -14.23 -2.82
N SER A 205 5.40 -13.70 -1.64
CA SER A 205 6.36 -13.29 -0.63
C SER A 205 6.18 -13.96 0.74
N ASP A 206 5.63 -15.15 0.76
CA ASP A 206 5.53 -15.95 1.99
C ASP A 206 6.91 -16.16 2.63
N VAL A 207 6.93 -16.28 3.95
CA VAL A 207 8.17 -16.50 4.71
C VAL A 207 8.91 -17.75 4.22
N VAL A 208 10.23 -17.74 4.37
CA VAL A 208 11.10 -18.86 3.97
C VAL A 208 10.62 -20.18 4.60
N GLY A 209 10.57 -21.25 3.79
CA GLY A 209 10.16 -22.58 4.22
C GLY A 209 8.65 -22.86 4.14
N LEU A 210 7.85 -21.92 3.61
CA LEU A 210 6.41 -22.13 3.40
C LEU A 210 6.06 -22.69 2.00
N GLY A 211 7.07 -23.04 1.20
CA GLY A 211 6.87 -23.73 -0.08
C GLY A 211 6.52 -22.80 -1.24
N LYS A 212 7.15 -21.63 -1.35
CA LYS A 212 6.91 -20.68 -2.46
C LYS A 212 7.03 -21.32 -3.85
N THR A 213 8.02 -22.17 -4.07
CA THR A 213 8.20 -22.88 -5.35
C THR A 213 7.04 -23.82 -5.65
N TYR A 214 6.52 -24.52 -4.62
CA TYR A 214 5.33 -25.37 -4.76
C TYR A 214 4.08 -24.57 -5.07
N MET A 215 3.87 -23.43 -4.37
CA MET A 215 2.76 -22.52 -4.66
C MET A 215 2.87 -21.94 -6.07
N ALA A 216 4.08 -21.63 -6.52
CA ALA A 216 4.31 -21.16 -7.89
C ALA A 216 3.98 -22.25 -8.92
N ALA A 217 4.31 -23.52 -8.66
CA ALA A 217 3.94 -24.65 -9.52
C ALA A 217 2.43 -24.85 -9.55
N LEU A 218 1.75 -24.81 -8.39
CA LEU A 218 0.29 -24.90 -8.31
C LEU A 218 -0.37 -23.73 -9.05
N LEU A 219 0.16 -22.51 -8.90
CA LEU A 219 -0.34 -21.34 -9.63
C LEU A 219 -0.13 -21.50 -11.13
N ALA A 220 1.01 -22.00 -11.57
CA ALA A 220 1.34 -22.20 -12.98
C ALA A 220 0.40 -23.20 -13.67
N GLN A 221 -0.08 -24.22 -12.95
CA GLN A 221 -1.14 -25.14 -13.45
C GLN A 221 -2.47 -24.42 -13.75
N GLN A 222 -2.73 -23.30 -13.07
CA GLN A 222 -3.98 -22.52 -13.17
C GLN A 222 -3.88 -21.38 -14.19
N LEU A 223 -2.74 -21.21 -14.83
CA LEU A 223 -2.48 -20.12 -15.77
C LEU A 223 -2.40 -20.65 -17.21
N ASP A 224 -3.15 -19.99 -18.08
CA ASP A 224 -3.09 -20.27 -19.51
C ASP A 224 -1.80 -19.77 -20.15
N GLY A 225 -1.34 -20.48 -21.19
CA GLY A 225 -0.19 -20.12 -22.01
C GLY A 225 1.13 -20.64 -21.46
N ARG A 226 2.22 -20.37 -22.19
CA ARG A 226 3.57 -20.84 -21.83
C ARG A 226 4.14 -20.01 -20.69
N SER A 227 4.87 -20.66 -19.82
CA SER A 227 5.55 -20.04 -18.68
C SER A 227 7.07 -19.96 -18.90
N LEU A 228 7.67 -18.90 -18.42
CA LEU A 228 9.10 -18.72 -18.31
C LEU A 228 9.47 -18.55 -16.84
N VAL A 229 10.43 -19.32 -16.34
CA VAL A 229 10.98 -19.17 -14.99
C VAL A 229 12.40 -18.62 -15.10
N ILE A 230 12.64 -17.47 -14.49
CA ILE A 230 13.94 -16.84 -14.38
C ILE A 230 14.42 -16.96 -12.93
N ALA A 231 15.51 -17.68 -12.70
CA ALA A 231 16.00 -17.96 -11.36
C ALA A 231 17.55 -18.00 -11.30
N PRO A 232 18.14 -17.90 -10.09
CA PRO A 232 19.56 -18.15 -9.90
C PRO A 232 19.98 -19.56 -10.35
N PRO A 233 21.20 -19.75 -10.91
CA PRO A 233 21.64 -21.05 -11.45
C PRO A 233 21.50 -22.24 -10.51
N HIS A 234 21.78 -22.06 -9.22
CA HIS A 234 21.69 -23.13 -8.21
C HIS A 234 20.24 -23.59 -7.93
N LEU A 235 19.24 -22.78 -8.26
CA LEU A 235 17.82 -23.13 -8.15
C LEU A 235 17.26 -23.74 -9.45
N LEU A 236 18.08 -23.79 -10.50
CA LEU A 236 17.78 -24.45 -11.78
C LEU A 236 18.52 -25.79 -11.93
N ASP A 237 19.37 -26.13 -10.98
CA ASP A 237 20.18 -27.38 -11.03
C ASP A 237 19.24 -28.58 -10.80
N MET A 238 19.17 -29.45 -11.80
CA MET A 238 18.34 -30.67 -11.77
C MET A 238 18.82 -31.72 -10.76
N HIS A 239 20.05 -31.62 -10.26
CA HIS A 239 20.52 -32.48 -9.15
C HIS A 239 19.90 -32.09 -7.81
N ASN A 240 19.38 -30.88 -7.70
CA ASN A 240 18.66 -30.43 -6.52
C ASN A 240 17.17 -30.74 -6.66
N ARG A 241 16.64 -31.65 -5.84
CA ARG A 241 15.22 -32.04 -5.84
C ARG A 241 14.24 -30.87 -5.65
N GLY A 242 14.66 -29.81 -4.94
CA GLY A 242 13.87 -28.61 -4.74
C GLY A 242 14.03 -27.54 -5.82
N SER A 243 14.73 -27.84 -6.92
CA SER A 243 14.90 -26.90 -8.03
C SER A 243 13.59 -26.66 -8.79
N TRP A 244 13.51 -25.50 -9.45
CA TRP A 244 12.35 -25.14 -10.26
C TRP A 244 12.00 -26.18 -11.31
N PRO A 245 12.97 -26.71 -12.13
CA PRO A 245 12.66 -27.74 -13.13
C PRO A 245 12.09 -29.01 -12.50
N ASN A 246 12.66 -29.47 -11.37
CA ASN A 246 12.21 -30.70 -10.72
C ASN A 246 10.80 -30.52 -10.12
N VAL A 247 10.57 -29.43 -9.39
CA VAL A 247 9.26 -29.14 -8.79
C VAL A 247 8.19 -28.97 -9.86
N PHE A 248 8.47 -28.22 -10.93
CA PHE A 248 7.50 -28.03 -12.02
C PHE A 248 7.26 -29.33 -12.78
N GLY A 249 8.29 -30.19 -12.93
CA GLY A 249 8.16 -31.53 -13.49
C GLY A 249 7.29 -32.43 -12.61
N ASP A 250 7.57 -32.49 -11.32
CA ASP A 250 6.80 -33.27 -10.34
C ASP A 250 5.31 -32.86 -10.33
N PHE A 251 5.05 -31.55 -10.40
CA PHE A 251 3.68 -31.01 -10.45
C PHE A 251 3.06 -31.02 -11.86
N ARG A 252 3.71 -31.64 -12.85
CA ARG A 252 3.24 -31.74 -14.24
C ARG A 252 2.86 -30.41 -14.86
N VAL A 253 3.58 -29.34 -14.55
CA VAL A 253 3.33 -28.02 -15.15
C VAL A 253 3.77 -28.05 -16.62
N PRO A 254 2.86 -27.89 -17.59
CA PRO A 254 3.23 -28.00 -18.99
C PRO A 254 3.89 -26.72 -19.52
N HIS A 255 4.61 -26.86 -20.64
CA HIS A 255 5.08 -25.71 -21.44
C HIS A 255 5.85 -24.64 -20.67
N THR A 256 6.77 -25.07 -19.81
CA THR A 256 7.61 -24.17 -19.03
C THR A 256 9.05 -24.23 -19.47
N ASP A 257 9.65 -23.08 -19.76
CA ASP A 257 11.07 -22.93 -20.02
C ASP A 257 11.75 -22.32 -18.80
N PHE A 258 13.01 -22.70 -18.54
CA PHE A 258 13.79 -22.25 -17.39
C PHE A 258 15.06 -21.57 -17.88
N GLU A 259 15.33 -20.36 -17.35
CA GLU A 259 16.53 -19.62 -17.74
C GLU A 259 17.18 -18.93 -16.54
N SER A 260 18.49 -18.85 -16.59
CA SER A 260 19.26 -18.24 -15.52
C SER A 260 19.28 -16.71 -15.67
N ILE A 261 19.32 -16.01 -14.54
CA ILE A 261 19.43 -14.53 -14.49
C ILE A 261 20.63 -14.01 -15.31
N GLY A 262 21.71 -14.78 -15.42
CA GLY A 262 22.90 -14.41 -16.18
C GLY A 262 22.79 -14.56 -17.70
N LYS A 263 21.66 -15.09 -18.22
CA LYS A 263 21.46 -15.38 -19.65
C LYS A 263 20.27 -14.64 -20.26
N LEU A 264 19.92 -13.47 -19.70
CA LEU A 264 18.79 -12.67 -20.20
C LEU A 264 19.06 -12.11 -21.60
N GLU A 265 20.32 -11.85 -21.95
CA GLU A 265 20.71 -11.39 -23.28
C GLU A 265 20.43 -12.47 -24.32
N ASP A 266 20.93 -13.71 -24.11
CA ASP A 266 20.66 -14.88 -24.97
C ASP A 266 19.15 -15.15 -25.10
N LEU A 267 18.37 -14.86 -24.04
CA LEU A 267 16.93 -15.04 -24.03
C LEU A 267 16.20 -14.02 -24.92
N LEU A 268 16.69 -12.77 -24.96
CA LEU A 268 16.12 -11.72 -25.80
C LEU A 268 16.41 -11.92 -27.29
N GLU A 269 17.45 -12.68 -27.64
CA GLU A 269 17.71 -13.10 -29.03
C GLU A 269 16.69 -14.13 -29.54
N ARG A 270 15.98 -14.78 -28.64
CA ARG A 270 14.92 -15.75 -28.94
C ARG A 270 13.55 -15.07 -28.98
N ASP A 271 12.56 -15.74 -29.54
CA ASP A 271 11.18 -15.27 -29.50
C ASP A 271 10.60 -15.39 -28.07
N VAL A 272 10.61 -14.28 -27.34
CA VAL A 272 10.02 -14.16 -26.00
C VAL A 272 8.53 -13.91 -26.02
N SER A 273 7.93 -13.65 -27.19
CA SER A 273 6.47 -13.37 -27.32
C SER A 273 5.62 -14.62 -27.03
N LYS A 274 6.21 -15.80 -27.18
CA LYS A 274 5.56 -17.08 -26.90
C LYS A 274 5.16 -17.29 -25.43
N TYR A 275 5.77 -16.55 -24.50
CA TYR A 275 5.47 -16.66 -23.08
C TYR A 275 4.31 -15.73 -22.67
N ALA A 276 3.34 -16.27 -21.95
CA ALA A 276 2.26 -15.53 -21.32
C ALA A 276 2.55 -15.19 -19.85
N ASN A 277 3.34 -16.02 -19.18
CA ASN A 277 3.64 -15.92 -17.75
C ASN A 277 5.15 -15.88 -17.51
N VAL A 278 5.61 -15.00 -16.62
CA VAL A 278 7.03 -14.90 -16.23
C VAL A 278 7.12 -14.99 -14.71
N PHE A 279 7.78 -16.04 -14.23
CA PHE A 279 8.11 -16.22 -12.81
C PHE A 279 9.56 -15.77 -12.59
N ILE A 280 9.77 -14.91 -11.62
CA ILE A 280 11.10 -14.35 -11.33
C ILE A 280 11.43 -14.65 -9.88
N ASP A 281 12.36 -15.59 -9.68
CA ASP A 281 12.82 -15.90 -8.33
C ASP A 281 13.96 -14.97 -7.88
N GLU A 282 14.03 -14.76 -6.57
CA GLU A 282 14.92 -13.78 -5.96
C GLU A 282 14.76 -12.37 -6.57
N SER A 283 13.51 -11.97 -6.83
CA SER A 283 13.15 -10.72 -7.51
C SER A 283 13.73 -9.46 -6.86
N HIS A 284 14.11 -9.52 -5.59
CA HIS A 284 14.81 -8.44 -4.89
C HIS A 284 16.17 -8.05 -5.53
N ARG A 285 16.69 -8.83 -6.45
CA ARG A 285 17.90 -8.49 -7.23
C ARG A 285 17.64 -7.41 -8.28
N PHE A 286 16.39 -7.22 -8.70
CA PHE A 286 15.97 -6.29 -9.76
C PHE A 286 15.38 -4.98 -9.22
N ARG A 287 16.01 -4.44 -8.18
CA ARG A 287 15.58 -3.21 -7.50
C ARG A 287 16.17 -1.91 -8.07
N THR A 288 17.07 -2.00 -9.03
CA THR A 288 17.76 -0.83 -9.60
C THR A 288 17.45 -0.73 -11.08
N GLU A 289 16.62 0.25 -11.46
CA GLU A 289 16.16 0.46 -12.85
C GLU A 289 17.28 0.81 -13.83
N THR A 290 18.37 1.41 -13.35
CA THR A 290 19.52 1.82 -14.18
C THR A 290 20.48 0.66 -14.52
N ASN A 291 20.14 -0.56 -14.11
CA ASN A 291 20.96 -1.73 -14.39
C ASN A 291 20.53 -2.36 -15.73
N GLN A 292 21.48 -2.64 -16.60
CA GLN A 292 21.25 -3.32 -17.89
C GLN A 292 20.43 -4.61 -17.74
N THR A 293 20.71 -5.39 -16.68
CA THR A 293 19.94 -6.61 -16.38
C THR A 293 18.46 -6.33 -16.12
N TYR A 294 18.16 -5.20 -15.46
CA TYR A 294 16.77 -4.78 -15.23
C TYR A 294 16.07 -4.39 -16.54
N GLU A 295 16.75 -3.63 -17.40
CA GLU A 295 16.20 -3.23 -18.71
C GLU A 295 15.86 -4.43 -19.58
N MET A 296 16.74 -5.43 -19.65
CA MET A 296 16.49 -6.70 -20.34
C MET A 296 15.27 -7.42 -19.76
N LEU A 297 15.19 -7.52 -18.43
CA LEU A 297 14.06 -8.15 -17.75
C LEU A 297 12.75 -7.41 -18.03
N ALA A 298 12.76 -6.09 -18.01
CA ALA A 298 11.57 -5.27 -18.29
C ALA A 298 11.06 -5.47 -19.74
N GLN A 299 11.97 -5.68 -20.70
CA GLN A 299 11.60 -6.04 -22.08
C GLN A 299 10.92 -7.41 -22.14
N ILE A 300 11.47 -8.40 -21.42
CA ILE A 300 10.90 -9.75 -21.35
C ILE A 300 9.51 -9.73 -20.73
N CYS A 301 9.32 -8.96 -19.66
CA CYS A 301 8.04 -8.89 -18.91
C CYS A 301 6.93 -8.14 -19.62
N ARG A 302 7.23 -7.32 -20.65
CA ARG A 302 6.26 -6.46 -21.30
C ARG A 302 5.06 -7.24 -21.83
N GLY A 303 3.84 -6.85 -21.35
CA GLY A 303 2.58 -7.44 -21.79
C GLY A 303 2.33 -8.86 -21.27
N LYS A 304 3.07 -9.32 -20.27
CA LYS A 304 2.94 -10.65 -19.68
C LYS A 304 2.46 -10.57 -18.24
N ARG A 305 1.95 -11.67 -17.71
CA ARG A 305 1.68 -11.84 -16.29
C ARG A 305 2.99 -12.10 -15.57
N VAL A 306 3.30 -11.29 -14.55
CA VAL A 306 4.60 -11.33 -13.85
C VAL A 306 4.43 -11.78 -12.41
N ILE A 307 5.08 -12.85 -12.03
CA ILE A 307 5.07 -13.42 -10.68
C ILE A 307 6.45 -13.23 -10.05
N LEU A 308 6.54 -12.30 -9.11
CA LEU A 308 7.77 -11.97 -8.39
C LEU A 308 7.87 -12.80 -7.12
N VAL A 309 8.84 -13.71 -7.08
CA VAL A 309 9.04 -14.60 -5.93
C VAL A 309 10.21 -14.10 -5.10
N SER A 310 9.95 -13.67 -3.88
CA SER A 310 10.99 -13.23 -2.93
C SER A 310 10.44 -13.18 -1.50
N ALA A 311 11.20 -13.65 -0.53
CA ALA A 311 10.84 -13.50 0.88
C ALA A 311 11.00 -12.06 1.40
N THR A 312 11.85 -11.25 0.75
CA THR A 312 12.23 -9.90 1.17
C THR A 312 12.23 -8.92 0.00
N PRO A 313 11.04 -8.57 -0.55
CA PRO A 313 10.95 -7.68 -1.71
C PRO A 313 11.44 -6.25 -1.42
N LEU A 314 11.26 -5.77 -0.18
CA LEU A 314 11.77 -4.49 0.31
C LEU A 314 13.07 -4.72 1.10
N ASN A 315 14.14 -4.04 0.74
CA ASN A 315 15.45 -4.22 1.39
C ASN A 315 16.05 -2.90 1.88
N ASN A 316 16.24 -1.90 1.03
CA ASN A 316 16.96 -0.68 1.37
C ASN A 316 16.09 0.58 1.30
N THR A 317 15.33 0.74 0.23
CA THR A 317 14.57 1.97 -0.05
C THR A 317 13.16 1.65 -0.56
N PRO A 318 12.19 2.58 -0.40
CA PRO A 318 10.88 2.42 -1.02
C PRO A 318 10.93 2.20 -2.54
N ARG A 319 11.95 2.75 -3.21
CA ARG A 319 12.17 2.61 -4.66
C ARG A 319 12.45 1.18 -5.10
N ASP A 320 12.95 0.33 -4.21
CA ASP A 320 13.14 -1.10 -4.47
C ASP A 320 11.82 -1.78 -4.88
N ILE A 321 10.70 -1.35 -4.29
CA ILE A 321 9.36 -1.82 -4.64
C ILE A 321 8.90 -1.22 -5.96
N LEU A 322 9.11 0.09 -6.17
CA LEU A 322 8.73 0.75 -7.42
C LEU A 322 9.32 0.04 -8.63
N SER A 323 10.62 -0.23 -8.62
CA SER A 323 11.32 -0.90 -9.73
C SER A 323 10.70 -2.27 -10.03
N GLN A 324 10.41 -3.05 -9.00
CA GLN A 324 9.78 -4.37 -9.16
C GLN A 324 8.35 -4.27 -9.69
N VAL A 325 7.53 -3.35 -9.16
CA VAL A 325 6.14 -3.13 -9.61
C VAL A 325 6.11 -2.65 -11.07
N LYS A 326 7.06 -1.84 -11.50
CA LYS A 326 7.16 -1.35 -12.90
C LYS A 326 7.41 -2.45 -13.93
N LEU A 327 7.77 -3.67 -13.53
CA LEU A 327 7.85 -4.81 -14.44
C LEU A 327 6.49 -5.22 -15.01
N PHE A 328 5.39 -4.88 -14.33
CA PHE A 328 4.02 -5.23 -14.76
C PHE A 328 3.00 -4.08 -14.64
N GLN A 329 3.36 -2.98 -14.00
CA GLN A 329 2.51 -1.79 -13.87
C GLN A 329 3.14 -0.56 -14.52
N ASN A 330 2.30 0.33 -15.06
CA ASN A 330 2.78 1.60 -15.59
C ASN A 330 3.09 2.57 -14.45
N GLY A 331 4.30 3.12 -14.42
CA GLY A 331 4.74 4.01 -13.35
C GLY A 331 3.94 5.31 -13.20
N LYS A 332 3.31 5.79 -14.29
CA LYS A 332 2.52 7.03 -14.32
C LYS A 332 1.01 6.82 -14.42
N ASN A 333 0.57 5.62 -14.79
CA ASN A 333 -0.82 5.27 -14.96
C ASN A 333 -1.07 3.84 -14.46
N SER A 334 -0.94 3.66 -13.16
CA SER A 334 -1.16 2.39 -12.48
C SER A 334 -2.65 2.07 -12.33
N THR A 335 -2.97 0.78 -12.30
CA THR A 335 -4.32 0.28 -12.00
C THR A 335 -4.55 0.07 -10.49
N ILE A 336 -3.55 0.31 -9.66
CA ILE A 336 -3.65 0.14 -8.21
C ILE A 336 -4.59 1.21 -7.63
N PRO A 337 -5.60 0.85 -6.83
CA PRO A 337 -6.51 1.80 -6.22
C PRO A 337 -5.79 2.91 -5.46
N ASN A 338 -6.26 4.14 -5.63
CA ASN A 338 -5.74 5.35 -4.97
C ASN A 338 -4.29 5.75 -5.30
N VAL A 339 -3.55 4.97 -6.11
CA VAL A 339 -2.16 5.29 -6.50
C VAL A 339 -1.98 5.20 -8.00
N ARG A 340 -2.56 6.15 -8.71
CA ARG A 340 -2.45 6.22 -10.18
C ARG A 340 -1.03 6.52 -10.66
N ASN A 341 -0.27 7.34 -9.94
CA ASN A 341 1.11 7.68 -10.28
C ASN A 341 2.08 7.12 -9.22
N LEU A 342 2.62 5.94 -9.50
CA LEU A 342 3.59 5.26 -8.65
C LEU A 342 4.89 6.05 -8.48
N GLU A 343 5.39 6.67 -9.57
CA GLU A 343 6.64 7.44 -9.52
C GLU A 343 6.51 8.64 -8.58
N ALA A 344 5.40 9.36 -8.65
CA ALA A 344 5.13 10.48 -7.75
C ALA A 344 4.96 10.01 -6.30
N PHE A 345 4.27 8.90 -6.07
CA PHE A 345 4.09 8.30 -4.75
C PHE A 345 5.44 7.98 -4.09
N PHE A 346 6.29 7.21 -4.75
CA PHE A 346 7.58 6.80 -4.20
C PHE A 346 8.57 7.97 -4.08
N THR A 347 8.56 8.93 -5.02
CA THR A 347 9.36 10.17 -4.92
C THR A 347 8.97 10.98 -3.67
N ARG A 348 7.69 11.04 -3.32
CA ARG A 348 7.23 11.69 -2.08
C ARG A 348 7.78 10.99 -0.84
N LEU A 349 7.77 9.66 -0.80
CA LEU A 349 8.34 8.89 0.30
C LEU A 349 9.84 9.10 0.46
N GLU A 350 10.58 9.15 -0.65
CA GLU A 350 12.02 9.46 -0.64
C GLU A 350 12.31 10.88 -0.13
N LYS A 351 11.52 11.86 -0.57
CA LYS A 351 11.69 13.26 -0.11
C LYS A 351 11.54 13.40 1.40
N ARG A 352 10.74 12.58 2.06
CA ARG A 352 10.63 12.59 3.53
C ARG A 352 11.93 12.17 4.24
N LEU A 353 12.76 11.36 3.59
CA LEU A 353 14.04 10.91 4.11
C LEU A 353 15.18 11.87 3.74
N ASN A 354 14.98 12.72 2.73
CA ASN A 354 15.99 13.70 2.32
C ASN A 354 16.19 14.74 3.41
N GLY A 355 17.46 14.91 3.83
CA GLY A 355 17.84 15.83 4.89
C GLY A 355 17.89 15.22 6.29
N LEU A 356 17.50 13.93 6.44
CA LEU A 356 17.68 13.21 7.70
C LEU A 356 18.99 12.40 7.65
N ASP A 357 19.89 12.66 8.57
CA ASP A 357 21.10 11.85 8.72
C ASP A 357 20.79 10.60 9.55
N ARG A 358 21.21 9.43 9.04
CA ARG A 358 20.95 8.15 9.69
C ARG A 358 21.56 8.01 11.08
N GLN A 359 22.64 8.72 11.37
CA GLN A 359 23.35 8.67 12.64
C GLN A 359 22.94 9.84 13.55
N ALA A 360 22.89 11.06 13.00
CA ALA A 360 22.55 12.28 13.76
C ALA A 360 21.06 12.34 14.12
N ASP A 361 20.16 11.96 13.18
CA ASP A 361 18.70 12.04 13.35
C ASP A 361 18.06 10.65 13.52
N ARG A 362 18.72 9.75 14.22
CA ARG A 362 18.41 8.31 14.23
C ARG A 362 16.96 7.98 14.53
N GLU A 363 16.36 8.57 15.55
CA GLU A 363 14.97 8.29 15.94
C GLU A 363 13.97 8.75 14.87
N GLN A 364 14.14 9.98 14.39
CA GLN A 364 13.30 10.56 13.35
C GLN A 364 13.46 9.83 12.02
N TYR A 365 14.69 9.43 11.70
CA TYR A 365 14.95 8.60 10.50
C TYR A 365 14.21 7.26 10.57
N PHE A 366 14.31 6.52 11.70
CA PHE A 366 13.62 5.25 11.86
C PHE A 366 12.09 5.41 11.87
N ALA A 367 11.56 6.43 12.54
CA ALA A 367 10.12 6.71 12.53
C ALA A 367 9.62 6.99 11.10
N THR A 368 10.38 7.77 10.31
CA THR A 368 10.04 8.07 8.91
C THR A 368 10.11 6.82 8.03
N VAL A 369 11.12 5.97 8.22
CA VAL A 369 11.23 4.68 7.50
C VAL A 369 10.03 3.78 7.83
N GLN A 370 9.63 3.69 9.09
CA GLN A 370 8.46 2.91 9.50
C GLN A 370 7.15 3.45 8.90
N ALA A 371 6.97 4.78 8.92
CA ALA A 371 5.81 5.43 8.31
C ALA A 371 5.75 5.18 6.80
N ASN A 372 6.87 5.32 6.09
CA ASN A 372 6.97 5.03 4.66
C ASN A 372 6.69 3.55 4.35
N ALA A 373 7.20 2.63 5.17
CA ALA A 373 6.96 1.20 5.01
C ALA A 373 5.48 0.84 5.25
N LYS A 374 4.85 1.46 6.25
CA LYS A 374 3.41 1.31 6.52
C LYS A 374 2.59 1.81 5.32
N GLU A 375 2.86 3.02 4.83
CA GLU A 375 2.15 3.60 3.70
C GLU A 375 2.33 2.77 2.42
N THR A 376 3.55 2.29 2.14
CA THR A 376 3.82 1.40 1.00
C THR A 376 3.03 0.09 1.12
N ARG A 377 2.97 -0.49 2.30
CA ARG A 377 2.20 -1.71 2.56
C ARG A 377 0.71 -1.50 2.36
N GLU A 378 0.14 -0.43 2.91
CA GLU A 378 -1.29 -0.16 2.88
C GLU A 378 -1.79 0.30 1.51
N GLN A 379 -0.98 1.06 0.77
CA GLN A 379 -1.39 1.66 -0.50
C GLN A 379 -1.00 0.82 -1.73
N ILE A 380 0.02 -0.02 -1.63
CA ILE A 380 0.57 -0.78 -2.77
C ILE A 380 0.55 -2.28 -2.50
N LEU A 381 1.28 -2.73 -1.46
CA LEU A 381 1.57 -4.15 -1.30
C LEU A 381 0.36 -4.98 -0.91
N LYS A 382 -0.62 -4.41 -0.21
CA LYS A 382 -1.86 -5.13 0.14
C LYS A 382 -2.66 -5.59 -1.08
N TYR A 383 -2.51 -4.90 -2.21
CA TYR A 383 -3.18 -5.25 -3.47
C TYR A 383 -2.37 -6.23 -4.33
N LEU A 384 -1.05 -6.23 -4.18
CA LEU A 384 -0.14 -6.94 -5.07
C LEU A 384 0.59 -8.11 -4.42
N MET A 385 0.50 -8.26 -3.08
CA MET A 385 1.37 -9.20 -2.37
C MET A 385 0.58 -10.31 -1.68
N ILE A 386 0.93 -11.54 -2.01
CA ILE A 386 0.55 -12.71 -1.24
C ILE A 386 1.68 -13.00 -0.25
N ARG A 387 1.40 -12.76 1.03
CA ARG A 387 2.38 -12.94 2.10
C ARG A 387 1.70 -13.41 3.37
N ARG A 388 2.21 -14.51 3.92
CA ARG A 388 1.78 -15.05 5.20
C ARG A 388 2.97 -15.35 6.08
N THR A 389 2.74 -15.26 7.36
CA THR A 389 3.71 -15.63 8.40
C THR A 389 3.35 -16.99 8.99
N ARG A 390 4.32 -17.65 9.60
CA ARG A 390 4.07 -18.93 10.31
C ARG A 390 3.02 -18.77 11.41
N GLY A 391 3.02 -17.62 12.11
CA GLY A 391 2.03 -17.33 13.16
C GLY A 391 0.61 -17.24 12.62
N GLU A 392 0.41 -16.58 11.48
CA GLU A 392 -0.90 -16.51 10.81
C GLU A 392 -1.36 -17.90 10.33
N ILE A 393 -0.45 -18.67 9.74
CA ILE A 393 -0.79 -20.04 9.29
C ILE A 393 -1.16 -20.91 10.49
N MET A 394 -0.44 -20.86 11.59
CA MET A 394 -0.80 -21.57 12.80
C MET A 394 -2.14 -21.14 13.38
N LYS A 395 -2.44 -19.85 13.31
CA LYS A 395 -3.69 -19.29 13.84
C LYS A 395 -4.92 -19.72 13.01
N TYR A 396 -4.81 -19.72 11.69
CA TYR A 396 -5.96 -19.92 10.80
C TYR A 396 -6.03 -21.31 10.18
N TYR A 397 -4.90 -22.02 10.08
CA TYR A 397 -4.78 -23.34 9.44
C TYR A 397 -4.11 -24.39 10.33
N GLY A 398 -3.99 -24.12 11.64
CA GLY A 398 -3.32 -25.01 12.59
C GLY A 398 -3.96 -26.40 12.67
N GLU A 399 -5.29 -26.50 12.53
CA GLU A 399 -6.02 -27.76 12.48
C GLU A 399 -5.66 -28.56 11.22
N ASP A 400 -5.62 -27.93 10.06
CA ASP A 400 -5.24 -28.56 8.78
C ASP A 400 -3.81 -29.11 8.84
N LEU A 401 -2.86 -28.31 9.37
CA LEU A 401 -1.49 -28.75 9.57
C LEU A 401 -1.40 -29.97 10.52
N THR A 402 -2.15 -29.94 11.60
CA THR A 402 -2.17 -31.03 12.59
C THR A 402 -2.73 -32.31 11.98
N LEU A 403 -3.83 -32.23 11.23
CA LEU A 403 -4.41 -33.36 10.48
C LEU A 403 -3.43 -33.94 9.46
N GLN A 404 -2.61 -33.09 8.83
CA GLN A 404 -1.57 -33.50 7.89
C GLN A 404 -0.28 -33.99 8.60
N GLY A 405 -0.23 -33.96 9.94
CA GLY A 405 0.95 -34.34 10.72
C GLY A 405 2.14 -33.40 10.54
N LEU A 406 1.88 -32.11 10.30
CA LEU A 406 2.88 -31.07 10.13
C LEU A 406 2.94 -30.16 11.36
N LYS A 407 4.15 -29.81 11.77
CA LYS A 407 4.41 -28.83 12.82
C LYS A 407 5.56 -27.92 12.37
N PHE A 408 5.40 -26.63 12.53
CA PHE A 408 6.53 -25.72 12.38
C PHE A 408 7.49 -25.88 13.54
N PRO A 409 8.82 -25.80 13.30
CA PRO A 409 9.79 -25.80 14.39
C PRO A 409 9.61 -24.57 15.28
N ASP A 410 9.77 -24.77 16.57
CA ASP A 410 9.83 -23.69 17.53
C ASP A 410 11.13 -22.89 17.32
N VAL A 411 11.05 -21.58 17.44
CA VAL A 411 12.20 -20.69 17.32
C VAL A 411 12.64 -20.29 18.72
N SER A 412 13.81 -20.76 19.12
CA SER A 412 14.45 -20.32 20.36
C SER A 412 15.05 -18.92 20.21
N ASP A 413 15.26 -18.24 21.32
CA ASP A 413 15.95 -16.96 21.33
C ASP A 413 17.35 -17.10 20.71
N PRO A 414 17.81 -16.06 19.97
CA PRO A 414 19.15 -16.07 19.39
C PRO A 414 20.21 -16.22 20.47
N GLN A 415 21.02 -17.26 20.36
CA GLN A 415 22.16 -17.45 21.23
C GLN A 415 23.41 -16.88 20.56
N PRO A 416 24.10 -15.91 21.14
CA PRO A 416 25.32 -15.37 20.57
C PRO A 416 26.44 -16.39 20.75
N LEU A 417 27.05 -16.82 19.65
CA LEU A 417 28.24 -17.64 19.64
C LEU A 417 29.45 -16.72 19.60
N PHE A 418 30.15 -16.59 20.71
CA PHE A 418 31.38 -15.80 20.77
C PHE A 418 32.59 -16.69 20.39
N TYR A 419 33.20 -16.38 19.24
CA TYR A 419 34.48 -16.97 18.90
C TYR A 419 35.60 -16.23 19.65
N LYS A 420 36.39 -16.98 20.41
CA LYS A 420 37.56 -16.46 21.14
C LYS A 420 38.82 -16.93 20.41
N PHE A 421 39.55 -15.97 19.85
CA PHE A 421 40.86 -16.25 19.30
C PHE A 421 41.83 -16.74 20.36
N ASN A 422 42.64 -17.72 20.04
CA ASN A 422 43.86 -17.98 20.78
C ASN A 422 44.89 -16.86 20.55
N LYS A 423 46.01 -16.87 21.28
CA LYS A 423 46.98 -15.76 21.20
C LYS A 423 47.51 -15.58 19.77
N THR A 424 47.89 -16.64 19.08
CA THR A 424 48.41 -16.63 17.72
C THR A 424 47.37 -16.10 16.73
N GLU A 425 46.17 -16.60 16.80
CA GLU A 425 45.05 -16.15 15.94
C GLU A 425 44.77 -14.65 16.16
N ASN A 426 44.76 -14.21 17.42
CA ASN A 426 44.52 -12.80 17.76
C ASN A 426 45.63 -11.88 17.20
N ASP A 427 46.90 -12.30 17.31
CA ASP A 427 48.03 -11.55 16.77
C ASP A 427 47.95 -11.44 15.23
N ILE A 428 47.62 -12.55 14.55
CA ILE A 428 47.40 -12.58 13.10
C ILE A 428 46.23 -11.71 12.69
N PHE A 429 45.12 -11.79 13.43
CA PHE A 429 43.94 -10.97 13.17
C PHE A 429 44.23 -9.47 13.28
N ILE A 430 44.87 -9.05 14.37
CA ILE A 430 45.23 -7.65 14.60
C ILE A 430 46.18 -7.14 13.50
N GLU A 431 47.20 -7.93 13.18
CA GLU A 431 48.15 -7.58 12.11
C GLU A 431 47.45 -7.51 10.75
N THR A 432 46.55 -8.44 10.42
CA THR A 432 45.76 -8.42 9.18
C THR A 432 44.89 -7.16 9.09
N VAL A 433 44.20 -6.81 10.17
CA VAL A 433 43.40 -5.58 10.23
C VAL A 433 44.30 -4.33 10.06
N ARG A 434 45.47 -4.31 10.68
CA ARG A 434 46.46 -3.23 10.54
C ARG A 434 46.90 -3.09 9.08
N LEU A 435 47.29 -4.17 8.45
CA LEU A 435 47.70 -4.21 7.05
C LEU A 435 46.60 -3.71 6.12
N ILE A 436 45.37 -4.21 6.25
CA ILE A 436 44.24 -3.79 5.42
C ILE A 436 43.91 -2.31 5.63
N THR A 437 43.95 -1.82 6.88
CA THR A 437 43.45 -0.48 7.19
C THR A 437 44.49 0.60 7.02
N ARG A 438 45.79 0.33 7.27
CA ARG A 438 46.86 1.33 7.33
C ARG A 438 47.94 1.13 6.28
N ASP A 439 48.48 -0.08 6.19
CA ASP A 439 49.75 -0.31 5.49
C ASP A 439 49.57 -0.62 4.02
N PHE A 440 48.41 -1.21 3.64
CA PHE A 440 48.15 -1.58 2.26
C PHE A 440 47.79 -0.34 1.42
N THR A 441 48.63 -0.07 0.41
CA THR A 441 48.50 1.17 -0.39
C THR A 441 47.40 1.11 -1.45
N TYR A 442 46.90 -0.08 -1.80
CA TYR A 442 45.93 -0.29 -2.88
C TYR A 442 46.33 0.29 -4.23
N ALA A 443 47.67 0.32 -4.51
CA ALA A 443 48.23 0.93 -5.70
C ALA A 443 47.65 0.37 -7.01
N ARG A 444 47.35 -0.93 -7.06
CA ARG A 444 46.70 -1.58 -8.22
C ARG A 444 45.37 -0.93 -8.61
N TYR A 445 44.63 -0.42 -7.65
CA TYR A 445 43.28 0.16 -7.83
C TYR A 445 43.27 1.69 -7.92
N LYS A 446 44.43 2.32 -7.71
CA LYS A 446 44.61 3.77 -7.84
C LYS A 446 45.97 4.12 -8.49
N PRO A 447 46.28 3.55 -9.65
CA PRO A 447 47.57 3.79 -10.29
C PRO A 447 47.81 5.26 -10.63
N LEU A 448 46.76 6.03 -10.98
CA LEU A 448 46.92 7.46 -11.26
C LEU A 448 47.40 8.28 -10.05
N SER A 449 47.30 7.79 -8.81
CA SER A 449 47.82 8.45 -7.65
C SER A 449 49.37 8.47 -7.65
N TYR A 450 49.99 7.61 -8.43
CA TYR A 450 51.47 7.43 -8.56
C TYR A 450 52.01 7.87 -9.94
N TYR A 451 51.12 8.31 -10.84
CA TYR A 451 51.48 8.77 -12.18
C TYR A 451 51.81 10.28 -12.17
N GLU A 452 52.92 10.69 -12.76
CA GLU A 452 53.43 12.08 -12.75
C GLU A 452 52.93 12.91 -13.95
N GLY A 453 52.19 12.35 -14.92
CA GLY A 453 51.64 13.03 -16.09
C GLY A 453 50.37 13.82 -15.84
N LYS A 454 49.83 14.41 -16.92
CA LYS A 454 48.53 15.10 -16.86
C LYS A 454 47.41 14.12 -16.45
N ARG A 455 46.57 14.51 -15.50
CA ARG A 455 45.56 13.68 -14.87
C ARG A 455 44.19 14.40 -14.85
N GLU A 456 43.13 13.69 -15.14
CA GLU A 456 41.78 14.20 -14.94
C GLU A 456 41.33 13.93 -13.50
N GLN A 457 40.83 14.97 -12.85
CA GLN A 457 40.44 14.91 -11.44
C GLN A 457 39.30 13.90 -11.16
N ARG A 458 38.43 13.69 -12.16
CA ARG A 458 37.34 12.69 -12.10
C ARG A 458 37.89 11.25 -12.10
N GLU A 459 38.90 10.96 -12.89
CA GLU A 459 39.52 9.63 -12.94
C GLU A 459 40.25 9.31 -11.65
N ILE A 460 41.01 10.28 -11.09
CA ILE A 460 41.64 10.12 -9.79
C ILE A 460 40.62 9.81 -8.70
N GLN A 461 39.52 10.54 -8.67
CA GLN A 461 38.46 10.32 -7.70
C GLN A 461 37.78 8.94 -7.86
N SER A 462 37.56 8.51 -9.10
CA SER A 462 37.00 7.19 -9.41
C SER A 462 37.91 6.07 -8.89
N GLN A 463 39.22 6.17 -9.14
CA GLN A 463 40.20 5.18 -8.67
C GLN A 463 40.33 5.19 -7.14
N GLN A 464 40.29 6.35 -6.49
CA GLN A 464 40.29 6.44 -5.03
C GLN A 464 39.03 5.77 -4.43
N ASN A 465 37.88 5.93 -5.06
CA ASN A 465 36.66 5.26 -4.64
C ASN A 465 36.74 3.74 -4.83
N LEU A 466 37.35 3.28 -5.95
CA LEU A 466 37.59 1.86 -6.19
C LEU A 466 38.53 1.27 -5.13
N ALA A 467 39.61 1.96 -4.78
CA ALA A 467 40.52 1.52 -3.73
C ALA A 467 39.82 1.44 -2.34
N LYS A 468 38.98 2.41 -2.00
CA LYS A 468 38.14 2.35 -0.79
C LYS A 468 37.16 1.19 -0.81
N PHE A 469 36.52 0.93 -1.95
CA PHE A 469 35.63 -0.20 -2.13
C PHE A 469 36.33 -1.55 -1.94
N MET A 470 37.52 -1.72 -2.51
CA MET A 470 38.35 -2.93 -2.33
C MET A 470 38.74 -3.14 -0.87
N LYS A 471 39.06 -2.07 -0.15
CA LYS A 471 39.32 -2.11 1.30
C LYS A 471 38.10 -2.66 2.06
N ILE A 472 36.91 -2.14 1.77
CA ILE A 472 35.66 -2.60 2.40
C ILE A 472 35.40 -4.08 2.06
N LEU A 473 35.66 -4.53 0.83
CA LEU A 473 35.50 -5.92 0.44
C LEU A 473 36.41 -6.86 1.22
N LEU A 474 37.69 -6.46 1.43
CA LEU A 474 38.64 -7.25 2.21
C LEU A 474 38.20 -7.35 3.69
N ILE A 475 37.72 -6.25 4.27
CA ILE A 475 37.17 -6.26 5.64
C ILE A 475 35.95 -7.20 5.72
N LYS A 476 35.02 -7.11 4.77
CA LYS A 476 33.83 -8.00 4.74
C LYS A 476 34.21 -9.47 4.57
N ARG A 477 35.24 -9.78 3.81
CA ARG A 477 35.77 -11.16 3.73
C ARG A 477 36.36 -11.62 5.05
N LEU A 478 37.11 -10.75 5.73
CA LEU A 478 37.66 -11.04 7.05
C LEU A 478 36.57 -11.27 8.12
N GLU A 479 35.45 -10.51 8.04
CA GLU A 479 34.26 -10.70 8.89
C GLU A 479 33.54 -12.02 8.62
N SER A 480 33.50 -12.46 7.33
CA SER A 480 32.78 -13.68 6.94
C SER A 480 33.57 -14.95 7.16
N SER A 481 34.89 -14.90 7.06
CA SER A 481 35.80 -16.04 7.27
C SER A 481 37.19 -15.55 7.55
N PHE A 482 37.73 -15.91 8.70
CA PHE A 482 39.10 -15.56 9.12
C PHE A 482 40.15 -16.55 8.58
N HIS A 483 39.72 -17.75 8.22
CA HIS A 483 40.60 -18.84 7.66
C HIS A 483 40.65 -18.81 6.15
#